data_73e4e30f01d6ee4876f762bd4c45f562
#
_entry.id   73e4e30f01d6ee4876f762bd4c45f562
#
_cell.length_a   1.000
_cell.length_b   1.000
_cell.length_c   1.000
_cell.angle_alpha   90.00
_cell.angle_beta   90.00
_cell.angle_gamma   90.00
#
_symmetry.space_group_name_H-M   'P 1'
#
loop_
_entity.id
_entity.type
_entity.pdbx_description
1 polymer ?
#
loop_
_entity_poly.entity_id
_entity_poly.type
_entity_poly.pdbx_seq_one_letter_code
_entity_poly.pdbx_strand_id
1 'polypeptide(L)'
;TGPKVVKTVTGEDVTQEQLGGATMHTTKSGVAQFAVDTEEEGIELIRKLISYMPQNNMEDAPLAVCNDSITRLEDSLNDIIPDNANKPYDMAEVIRAIVDNGEYLESAPGIRQEHHHLLRAFQRPVGRHRRQPAQVHGRRARHQRQPQGRAFHPLLRCVQHSDRDPGGRSGLPAGYDPGVRRRHHPWRELLFAYCEATVPKVTVTLRKAYGGAYIVMSSKHIRGDINYAWPTAEIAVMGASGAVEVLYGKEVAAIESPEEKARFVAEKEKEYNDKFSNPYNAARYGYIDDVIEPRNTRFRIIRALQSLATKRLQNPAKKHSNIPL
;
A
#
# COMPACT_ATOMS: atom_id res chain seq x y z
N THR A 1 -12.22 19.30 -25.12
CA THR A 1 -11.58 20.21 -26.08
C THR A 1 -10.79 19.41 -27.10
N GLY A 2 -10.98 19.68 -28.41
CA GLY A 2 -10.29 18.97 -29.45
C GLY A 2 -8.93 19.61 -29.84
N PRO A 3 -8.05 18.89 -30.55
CA PRO A 3 -6.72 19.38 -30.94
C PRO A 3 -6.73 20.72 -31.68
N LYS A 4 -7.72 20.97 -32.52
CA LYS A 4 -7.85 22.25 -33.26
C LYS A 4 -8.06 23.45 -32.33
N VAL A 5 -8.82 23.26 -31.24
CA VAL A 5 -9.04 24.33 -30.26
C VAL A 5 -7.78 24.58 -29.43
N VAL A 6 -7.05 23.53 -29.06
CA VAL A 6 -5.75 23.65 -28.37
C VAL A 6 -4.78 24.44 -29.25
N LYS A 7 -4.63 24.08 -30.53
CA LYS A 7 -3.77 24.80 -31.46
C LYS A 7 -4.13 26.27 -31.60
N THR A 8 -5.43 26.59 -31.64
CA THR A 8 -5.88 27.98 -31.75
C THR A 8 -5.61 28.80 -30.49
N VAL A 9 -5.73 28.19 -29.30
CA VAL A 9 -5.64 28.90 -28.01
C VAL A 9 -4.22 28.96 -27.49
N THR A 10 -3.48 27.84 -27.56
CA THR A 10 -2.12 27.72 -26.96
C THR A 10 -1.00 27.68 -28.00
N GLY A 11 -1.32 27.52 -29.29
CA GLY A 11 -0.34 27.34 -30.36
C GLY A 11 0.29 25.96 -30.43
N GLU A 12 -0.09 25.03 -29.54
CA GLU A 12 0.46 23.68 -29.45
C GLU A 12 -0.17 22.74 -30.48
N ASP A 13 0.65 22.01 -31.21
CA ASP A 13 0.21 20.92 -32.08
C ASP A 13 0.15 19.62 -31.26
N VAL A 14 -1.06 19.13 -30.99
CA VAL A 14 -1.31 17.89 -30.24
C VAL A 14 -2.23 16.98 -31.04
N THR A 15 -2.01 15.67 -30.94
CA THR A 15 -2.94 14.68 -31.48
C THR A 15 -4.09 14.43 -30.51
N GLN A 16 -5.17 13.83 -31.01
CA GLN A 16 -6.31 13.45 -30.15
C GLN A 16 -5.89 12.46 -29.05
N GLU A 17 -5.01 11.50 -29.41
CA GLU A 17 -4.46 10.52 -28.46
C GLU A 17 -3.58 11.17 -27.38
N GLN A 18 -2.72 12.11 -27.76
CA GLN A 18 -1.90 12.86 -26.77
C GLN A 18 -2.74 13.75 -25.85
N LEU A 19 -3.87 14.26 -26.35
CA LEU A 19 -4.73 15.13 -25.57
C LEU A 19 -5.60 14.39 -24.56
N GLY A 20 -6.12 13.22 -24.93
CA GLY A 20 -7.09 12.49 -24.13
C GLY A 20 -7.28 11.03 -24.51
N GLY A 21 -6.26 10.38 -25.06
CA GLY A 21 -6.32 8.96 -25.36
C GLY A 21 -6.10 8.06 -24.16
N ALA A 22 -6.23 6.75 -24.36
CA ALA A 22 -6.12 5.75 -23.32
C ALA A 22 -4.80 5.84 -22.55
N THR A 23 -3.67 5.98 -23.26
CA THR A 23 -2.34 6.12 -22.65
C THR A 23 -2.24 7.35 -21.76
N MET A 24 -2.79 8.49 -22.19
CA MET A 24 -2.81 9.71 -21.37
C MET A 24 -3.54 9.49 -20.04
N HIS A 25 -4.69 8.85 -20.08
CA HIS A 25 -5.53 8.66 -18.92
C HIS A 25 -5.05 7.54 -17.99
N THR A 26 -4.33 6.55 -18.50
CA THR A 26 -3.76 5.47 -17.69
C THR A 26 -2.37 5.78 -17.12
N THR A 27 -1.61 6.73 -17.70
CA THR A 27 -0.22 7.00 -17.29
C THR A 27 0.00 8.37 -16.66
N LYS A 28 -0.78 9.39 -17.05
CA LYS A 28 -0.59 10.76 -16.59
C LYS A 28 -1.71 11.28 -15.71
N SER A 29 -2.97 11.18 -16.16
CA SER A 29 -4.09 11.76 -15.41
C SER A 29 -4.64 10.84 -14.31
N GLY A 30 -4.50 9.51 -14.46
CA GLY A 30 -5.02 8.54 -13.51
C GLY A 30 -6.53 8.37 -13.51
N VAL A 31 -7.22 8.94 -14.49
CA VAL A 31 -8.68 8.85 -14.59
C VAL A 31 -9.12 7.44 -14.99
N ALA A 32 -8.35 6.77 -15.86
CA ALA A 32 -8.57 5.38 -16.24
C ALA A 32 -7.61 4.47 -15.47
N GLN A 33 -8.16 3.45 -14.82
CA GLN A 33 -7.38 2.42 -14.10
C GLN A 33 -6.92 1.28 -15.00
N PHE A 34 -7.59 1.07 -16.13
CA PHE A 34 -7.30 0.00 -17.07
C PHE A 34 -7.35 0.52 -18.51
N ALA A 35 -6.52 -0.02 -19.35
CA ALA A 35 -6.61 0.08 -20.80
C ALA A 35 -6.33 -1.30 -21.41
N VAL A 36 -7.00 -1.60 -22.49
CA VAL A 36 -6.86 -2.84 -23.28
C VAL A 36 -6.86 -2.48 -24.75
N ASP A 37 -6.37 -3.36 -25.58
CA ASP A 37 -6.21 -3.10 -27.01
C ASP A 37 -7.44 -3.53 -27.83
N THR A 38 -8.23 -4.50 -27.31
CA THR A 38 -9.40 -5.05 -28.02
C THR A 38 -10.67 -5.04 -27.16
N GLU A 39 -11.84 -5.13 -27.80
CA GLU A 39 -13.13 -5.24 -27.10
C GLU A 39 -13.24 -6.55 -26.32
N GLU A 40 -12.73 -7.63 -26.88
CA GLU A 40 -12.73 -8.95 -26.22
C GLU A 40 -11.95 -8.92 -24.92
N GLU A 41 -10.75 -8.36 -24.92
CA GLU A 41 -9.95 -8.15 -23.70
C GLU A 41 -10.68 -7.26 -22.70
N GLY A 42 -11.39 -6.24 -23.18
CA GLY A 42 -12.20 -5.37 -22.34
C GLY A 42 -13.32 -6.12 -21.62
N ILE A 43 -14.02 -6.99 -22.34
CA ILE A 43 -15.09 -7.82 -21.79
C ILE A 43 -14.52 -8.82 -20.78
N GLU A 44 -13.40 -9.46 -21.08
CA GLU A 44 -12.74 -10.41 -20.17
C GLU A 44 -12.25 -9.70 -18.90
N LEU A 45 -11.67 -8.53 -19.03
CA LEU A 45 -11.23 -7.72 -17.90
C LEU A 45 -12.41 -7.31 -17.00
N ILE A 46 -13.54 -6.90 -17.57
CA ILE A 46 -14.76 -6.56 -16.84
C ILE A 46 -15.28 -7.79 -16.09
N ARG A 47 -15.36 -8.94 -16.74
CA ARG A 47 -15.78 -10.21 -16.10
C ARG A 47 -14.84 -10.57 -14.94
N LYS A 48 -13.54 -10.44 -15.15
CA LYS A 48 -12.52 -10.68 -14.11
C LYS A 48 -12.70 -9.71 -12.95
N LEU A 49 -12.87 -8.43 -13.21
CA LEU A 49 -13.09 -7.41 -12.18
C LEU A 49 -14.35 -7.69 -11.35
N ILE A 50 -15.47 -8.02 -12.03
CA ILE A 50 -16.74 -8.33 -11.36
C ILE A 50 -16.61 -9.60 -10.51
N SER A 51 -15.81 -10.58 -10.91
CA SER A 51 -15.60 -11.80 -10.12
C SER A 51 -14.94 -11.56 -8.76
N TYR A 52 -14.31 -10.43 -8.55
CA TYR A 52 -13.74 -10.03 -7.25
C TYR A 52 -14.73 -9.29 -6.36
N MET A 53 -15.87 -8.87 -6.87
CA MET A 53 -16.82 -8.04 -6.13
C MET A 53 -18.06 -8.84 -5.72
N PRO A 54 -18.65 -8.54 -4.55
CA PRO A 54 -19.96 -9.09 -4.20
C PRO A 54 -21.02 -8.56 -5.14
N GLN A 55 -22.13 -9.30 -5.31
CA GLN A 55 -23.23 -8.90 -6.18
C GLN A 55 -24.02 -7.71 -5.62
N ASN A 56 -23.96 -7.53 -4.30
CA ASN A 56 -24.63 -6.42 -3.62
C ASN A 56 -23.91 -6.05 -2.31
N ASN A 57 -24.35 -4.99 -1.67
CA ASN A 57 -23.71 -4.48 -0.44
C ASN A 57 -24.03 -5.28 0.83
N MET A 58 -24.87 -6.30 0.75
CA MET A 58 -25.21 -7.17 1.87
C MET A 58 -24.40 -8.46 1.88
N GLU A 59 -23.71 -8.75 0.79
CA GLU A 59 -22.90 -9.94 0.64
C GLU A 59 -21.42 -9.68 0.93
N ASP A 60 -20.75 -10.70 1.43
CA ASP A 60 -19.31 -10.72 1.51
C ASP A 60 -18.71 -11.01 0.11
N ALA A 61 -17.43 -10.69 -0.07
CA ALA A 61 -16.70 -11.00 -1.29
C ALA A 61 -16.82 -12.48 -1.69
N PRO A 62 -16.97 -12.78 -2.99
CA PRO A 62 -17.08 -14.15 -3.45
C PRO A 62 -15.82 -14.94 -3.09
N LEU A 63 -16.03 -16.22 -2.77
CA LEU A 63 -14.95 -17.17 -2.50
C LEU A 63 -14.75 -18.01 -3.75
N ALA A 64 -13.56 -18.02 -4.30
CA ALA A 64 -13.21 -18.95 -5.35
C ALA A 64 -12.52 -20.19 -4.80
N VAL A 65 -12.60 -21.30 -5.51
CA VAL A 65 -11.89 -22.53 -5.15
C VAL A 65 -10.42 -22.36 -5.46
N CYS A 66 -9.57 -22.57 -4.47
CA CYS A 66 -8.13 -22.52 -4.62
C CYS A 66 -7.49 -23.82 -4.16
N ASN A 67 -6.59 -24.35 -4.96
CA ASN A 67 -5.80 -25.53 -4.64
C ASN A 67 -4.44 -25.19 -4.04
N ASP A 68 -4.10 -23.91 -3.95
CA ASP A 68 -2.83 -23.45 -3.38
C ASP A 68 -2.87 -23.55 -1.85
N SER A 69 -1.88 -24.20 -1.26
CA SER A 69 -1.85 -24.48 0.17
C SER A 69 -1.71 -23.19 0.99
N ILE A 70 -2.46 -23.10 2.09
CA ILE A 70 -2.29 -22.03 3.08
C ILE A 70 -0.89 -22.08 3.69
N THR A 71 -0.38 -23.28 3.91
CA THR A 71 0.90 -23.52 4.57
C THR A 71 2.08 -23.54 3.61
N ARG A 72 1.86 -23.16 2.33
CA ARG A 72 2.93 -23.03 1.37
C ARG A 72 3.95 -21.99 1.87
N LEU A 73 5.18 -22.42 1.99
CA LEU A 73 6.33 -21.56 2.28
C LEU A 73 6.94 -21.10 0.96
N GLU A 74 7.46 -19.89 0.96
CA GLU A 74 8.07 -19.29 -0.23
C GLU A 74 9.48 -18.85 0.08
N ASP A 75 10.44 -19.76 -0.08
CA ASP A 75 11.85 -19.53 0.30
C ASP A 75 12.50 -18.41 -0.54
N SER A 76 12.01 -18.16 -1.76
CA SER A 76 12.48 -17.06 -2.60
C SER A 76 12.34 -15.68 -1.96
N LEU A 77 11.40 -15.52 -1.02
CA LEU A 77 11.22 -14.26 -0.31
C LEU A 77 12.34 -13.93 0.69
N ASN A 78 13.10 -14.93 1.12
CA ASN A 78 14.19 -14.70 2.09
C ASN A 78 15.32 -13.86 1.49
N ASP A 79 15.56 -14.00 0.18
CA ASP A 79 16.68 -13.38 -0.53
C ASP A 79 16.24 -12.27 -1.49
N ILE A 80 14.94 -11.96 -1.58
CA ILE A 80 14.42 -11.00 -2.54
C ILE A 80 14.79 -9.56 -2.22
N ILE A 81 15.02 -9.23 -0.95
CA ILE A 81 15.42 -7.90 -0.50
C ILE A 81 16.96 -7.82 -0.56
N PRO A 82 17.51 -6.94 -1.40
CA PRO A 82 18.97 -6.77 -1.47
C PRO A 82 19.53 -6.20 -0.17
N ASP A 83 20.73 -6.65 0.22
CA ASP A 83 21.49 -6.09 1.37
C ASP A 83 21.81 -4.61 1.17
N ASN A 84 22.09 -4.21 -0.07
CA ASN A 84 22.31 -2.80 -0.39
C ASN A 84 20.97 -2.04 -0.37
N ALA A 85 20.84 -1.14 0.60
CA ALA A 85 19.65 -0.33 0.81
C ALA A 85 19.24 0.54 -0.40
N ASN A 86 20.13 0.79 -1.35
CA ASN A 86 19.89 1.59 -2.54
C ASN A 86 19.58 0.74 -3.79
N LYS A 87 19.71 -0.58 -3.68
CA LYS A 87 19.36 -1.47 -4.80
C LYS A 87 17.84 -1.71 -4.83
N PRO A 88 17.15 -1.41 -5.93
CA PRO A 88 15.72 -1.70 -6.06
C PRO A 88 15.45 -3.20 -6.18
N TYR A 89 14.24 -3.61 -5.85
CA TYR A 89 13.71 -4.95 -6.06
C TYR A 89 12.31 -4.86 -6.66
N ASP A 90 11.84 -5.94 -7.30
CA ASP A 90 10.52 -5.96 -7.92
C ASP A 90 9.45 -6.39 -6.90
N MET A 91 8.55 -5.46 -6.57
CA MET A 91 7.42 -5.73 -5.71
C MET A 91 6.42 -6.72 -6.33
N ALA A 92 6.31 -6.76 -7.66
CA ALA A 92 5.40 -7.69 -8.31
C ALA A 92 5.83 -9.16 -8.08
N GLU A 93 7.12 -9.43 -7.96
CA GLU A 93 7.65 -10.76 -7.60
C GLU A 93 7.22 -11.14 -6.17
N VAL A 94 7.40 -10.22 -5.21
CA VAL A 94 6.94 -10.44 -3.83
C VAL A 94 5.46 -10.75 -3.79
N ILE A 95 4.67 -9.99 -4.52
CA ILE A 95 3.23 -10.17 -4.56
C ILE A 95 2.86 -11.52 -5.18
N ARG A 96 3.43 -11.89 -6.32
CA ARG A 96 3.18 -13.20 -6.97
C ARG A 96 3.52 -14.36 -6.03
N ALA A 97 4.60 -14.24 -5.30
CA ALA A 97 5.03 -15.25 -4.34
C ALA A 97 4.02 -15.47 -3.18
N ILE A 98 3.36 -14.40 -2.74
CA ILE A 98 2.43 -14.45 -1.59
C ILE A 98 1.03 -14.90 -2.02
N VAL A 99 0.62 -14.59 -3.25
CA VAL A 99 -0.74 -14.69 -3.72
C VAL A 99 -1.13 -16.11 -4.12
N ASP A 100 -2.45 -16.41 -4.15
CA ASP A 100 -2.97 -17.70 -4.60
C ASP A 100 -2.63 -17.90 -6.07
N ASN A 101 -1.96 -19.00 -6.42
CA ASN A 101 -1.53 -19.34 -7.77
C ASN A 101 -0.71 -18.25 -8.49
N GLY A 102 -0.15 -17.28 -7.77
CA GLY A 102 0.54 -16.14 -8.38
C GLY A 102 -0.38 -15.15 -9.10
N GLU A 103 -1.70 -15.29 -9.00
CA GLU A 103 -2.65 -14.48 -9.75
C GLU A 103 -3.15 -13.26 -8.96
N TYR A 104 -3.21 -12.12 -9.63
CA TYR A 104 -3.81 -10.89 -9.11
C TYR A 104 -4.28 -9.98 -10.24
N LEU A 105 -5.08 -9.01 -9.92
CA LEU A 105 -5.49 -7.94 -10.82
C LEU A 105 -4.86 -6.63 -10.35
N GLU A 106 -3.94 -6.10 -11.16
CA GLU A 106 -3.31 -4.81 -10.90
C GLU A 106 -4.16 -3.68 -11.45
N SER A 107 -4.47 -2.70 -10.58
CA SER A 107 -5.19 -1.49 -10.96
C SER A 107 -4.20 -0.36 -11.23
N ALA A 108 -4.38 0.35 -12.33
CA ALA A 108 -3.56 1.48 -12.76
C ALA A 108 -2.04 1.16 -12.94
N PRO A 109 -1.69 0.10 -13.69
CA PRO A 109 -0.29 -0.32 -13.85
C PRO A 109 0.59 0.76 -14.50
N GLY A 110 0.01 1.70 -15.24
CA GLY A 110 0.72 2.81 -15.91
C GLY A 110 1.02 4.02 -15.01
N ILE A 111 0.41 4.12 -13.82
CA ILE A 111 0.58 5.26 -12.93
C ILE A 111 1.54 4.92 -11.81
N ARG A 112 2.78 5.30 -11.98
CA ARG A 112 3.87 5.18 -11.01
C ARG A 112 4.14 3.75 -10.55
N GLN A 113 5.20 3.20 -11.02
CA GLN A 113 5.80 1.94 -10.54
C GLN A 113 6.08 1.91 -9.02
N GLU A 114 5.86 3.02 -8.33
CA GLU A 114 6.10 3.19 -6.89
C GLU A 114 4.93 2.71 -6.01
N HIS A 115 3.73 2.60 -6.58
CA HIS A 115 2.51 2.22 -5.84
C HIS A 115 1.68 1.24 -6.65
N HIS A 116 1.95 -0.05 -6.44
CA HIS A 116 1.09 -1.10 -6.99
C HIS A 116 -0.25 -1.11 -6.28
N HIS A 117 -1.30 -0.68 -6.97
CA HIS A 117 -2.67 -0.85 -6.52
C HIS A 117 -3.19 -2.19 -7.00
N LEU A 118 -3.39 -3.11 -6.07
CA LEU A 118 -3.82 -4.46 -6.39
C LEU A 118 -5.23 -4.71 -5.89
N LEU A 119 -6.11 -5.12 -6.80
CA LEU A 119 -7.34 -5.80 -6.44
C LEU A 119 -7.04 -7.28 -6.30
N ARG A 120 -7.41 -7.85 -5.15
CA ARG A 120 -7.04 -9.20 -4.87
C ARG A 120 -8.07 -9.98 -4.06
N ALA A 121 -8.27 -11.23 -4.44
CA ALA A 121 -8.91 -12.24 -3.63
C ALA A 121 -7.86 -13.15 -3.00
N PHE A 122 -7.82 -13.23 -1.68
CA PHE A 122 -7.34 -14.38 -0.97
C PHE A 122 -8.51 -15.35 -0.84
N GLN A 123 -8.36 -16.53 -1.40
CA GLN A 123 -9.35 -17.55 -1.25
C GLN A 123 -9.26 -18.16 0.15
N ARG A 124 -10.40 -18.31 0.81
CA ARG A 124 -10.46 -19.15 2.00
C ARG A 124 -10.37 -20.60 1.54
N PRO A 125 -9.52 -21.42 2.17
CA PRO A 125 -9.64 -22.84 1.98
C PRO A 125 -11.02 -23.26 2.50
N VAL A 126 -11.69 -24.09 1.72
CA VAL A 126 -12.94 -24.73 2.10
C VAL A 126 -12.66 -25.78 3.19
N GLY A 127 -12.50 -25.30 4.42
CA GLY A 127 -12.79 -26.14 5.58
C GLY A 127 -14.29 -26.33 5.62
N ARG A 128 -14.76 -27.58 5.46
CA ARG A 128 -16.17 -27.95 5.64
C ARG A 128 -16.64 -27.52 7.04
N HIS A 129 -17.12 -26.31 7.20
CA HIS A 129 -18.02 -25.97 8.28
C HIS A 129 -19.40 -25.72 7.65
N ARG A 130 -20.24 -26.75 7.72
CA ARG A 130 -21.69 -26.59 7.63
C ARG A 130 -22.07 -25.47 8.60
N ARG A 131 -22.34 -24.26 8.10
CA ARG A 131 -23.13 -23.30 8.84
C ARG A 131 -24.56 -23.85 8.87
N GLN A 132 -25.01 -24.26 10.04
CA GLN A 132 -26.43 -24.36 10.31
C GLN A 132 -27.01 -22.94 10.15
N PRO A 133 -28.14 -22.77 9.45
CA PRO A 133 -28.80 -21.48 9.39
C PRO A 133 -29.23 -21.10 10.81
N ALA A 134 -28.70 -19.99 11.32
CA ALA A 134 -29.20 -19.40 12.55
C ALA A 134 -30.65 -18.97 12.29
N GLN A 135 -31.58 -19.57 13.02
CA GLN A 135 -32.99 -19.14 13.03
C GLN A 135 -33.04 -17.71 13.55
N VAL A 136 -33.31 -16.77 12.65
CA VAL A 136 -33.53 -15.36 13.01
C VAL A 136 -34.95 -15.23 13.52
N HIS A 137 -35.08 -15.11 14.85
CA HIS A 137 -36.33 -14.65 15.45
C HIS A 137 -36.50 -13.16 15.14
N GLY A 138 -37.56 -12.83 14.41
CA GLY A 138 -37.84 -11.51 13.92
C GLY A 138 -38.04 -10.49 15.05
N ARG A 139 -37.23 -9.45 15.04
CA ARG A 139 -37.57 -8.14 15.58
C ARG A 139 -37.40 -7.10 14.47
N ARG A 140 -38.50 -6.44 14.13
CA ARG A 140 -38.56 -5.30 13.21
C ARG A 140 -37.55 -4.23 13.69
N ALA A 141 -36.41 -4.13 13.05
CA ALA A 141 -35.55 -2.97 13.13
C ALA A 141 -35.98 -1.96 12.05
N ARG A 142 -36.32 -0.75 12.50
CA ARG A 142 -36.64 0.38 11.63
C ARG A 142 -35.48 0.65 10.69
N HIS A 143 -35.77 0.76 9.41
CA HIS A 143 -34.86 1.22 8.37
C HIS A 143 -34.28 2.60 8.71
N GLN A 144 -33.13 2.64 9.34
CA GLN A 144 -32.22 3.76 9.14
C GLN A 144 -31.41 3.43 7.89
N ARG A 145 -31.57 4.26 6.87
CA ARG A 145 -30.72 4.21 5.66
C ARG A 145 -29.28 4.41 6.11
N GLN A 146 -28.52 3.33 6.17
CA GLN A 146 -27.06 3.41 6.33
C GLN A 146 -26.48 4.02 5.06
N PRO A 147 -25.60 5.02 5.16
CA PRO A 147 -24.79 5.43 4.03
C PRO A 147 -24.03 4.21 3.56
N GLN A 148 -24.06 3.95 2.27
CA GLN A 148 -23.45 2.82 1.59
C GLN A 148 -21.97 2.73 1.93
N GLY A 149 -21.63 1.92 2.91
CA GLY A 149 -20.27 1.48 3.15
C GLY A 149 -19.86 0.61 1.97
N ARG A 150 -19.04 1.14 1.10
CA ARG A 150 -18.45 0.35 0.01
C ARG A 150 -17.68 -0.79 0.65
N ALA A 151 -18.12 -2.01 0.38
CA ALA A 151 -17.35 -3.21 0.72
C ALA A 151 -16.10 -3.22 -0.16
N PHE A 152 -15.00 -2.66 0.34
CA PHE A 152 -13.70 -2.89 -0.23
C PHE A 152 -13.22 -4.27 0.24
N HIS A 153 -12.80 -5.09 -0.70
CA HIS A 153 -12.06 -6.30 -0.42
C HIS A 153 -10.87 -6.03 0.52
N PRO A 154 -10.46 -7.00 1.33
CA PRO A 154 -9.26 -6.83 2.14
C PRO A 154 -8.11 -6.41 1.24
N LEU A 155 -7.70 -5.16 1.38
CA LEU A 155 -6.62 -4.58 0.61
C LEU A 155 -5.32 -5.01 1.25
N LEU A 156 -4.66 -6.02 0.68
CA LEU A 156 -3.27 -6.29 1.02
C LEU A 156 -2.42 -5.22 0.34
N ARG A 157 -1.69 -4.48 1.11
CA ARG A 157 -0.70 -3.55 0.60
C ARG A 157 0.66 -3.86 1.20
N CYS A 158 1.57 -4.30 0.35
CA CYS A 158 2.99 -4.32 0.67
C CYS A 158 3.53 -2.91 0.43
N VAL A 159 4.19 -2.35 1.43
CA VAL A 159 4.78 -1.02 1.31
C VAL A 159 6.16 -1.15 0.71
N GLN A 160 6.31 -0.69 -0.52
CA GLN A 160 7.62 -0.39 -1.09
C GLN A 160 7.85 1.11 -1.01
N HIS A 161 8.91 1.53 -0.35
CA HIS A 161 9.53 2.81 -0.62
C HIS A 161 10.51 2.64 -1.77
N SER A 162 10.20 3.24 -2.92
CA SER A 162 11.20 3.37 -3.97
C SER A 162 12.18 4.47 -3.56
N ASP A 163 13.43 4.10 -3.44
CA ASP A 163 14.55 5.01 -3.15
C ASP A 163 14.94 5.90 -4.35
N ARG A 164 14.03 6.14 -5.28
CA ARG A 164 14.31 6.93 -6.48
C ARG A 164 14.02 8.42 -6.30
N ASP A 165 14.46 9.01 -5.20
CA ASP A 165 14.80 10.42 -5.23
C ASP A 165 16.33 10.51 -5.42
N PRO A 166 16.84 11.14 -6.50
CA PRO A 166 18.30 11.26 -6.72
C PRO A 166 19.05 11.98 -5.62
N GLY A 167 18.35 12.47 -4.60
CA GLY A 167 18.91 13.11 -3.40
C GLY A 167 18.89 12.24 -2.14
N GLY A 168 18.61 10.92 -2.20
CA GLY A 168 18.63 10.03 -1.04
C GLY A 168 17.62 10.33 0.06
N ARG A 169 16.57 11.10 -0.23
CA ARG A 169 15.56 11.50 0.75
C ARG A 169 14.41 10.52 0.76
N SER A 170 14.49 9.55 1.65
CA SER A 170 13.37 8.70 2.00
C SER A 170 12.43 9.48 2.93
N GLY A 171 11.25 9.78 2.46
CA GLY A 171 10.23 10.49 3.24
C GLY A 171 9.33 11.35 2.36
N LEU A 172 8.29 11.91 2.95
CA LEU A 172 7.50 12.95 2.28
C LEU A 172 8.45 14.13 2.00
N PRO A 173 8.54 14.64 0.75
CA PRO A 173 9.42 15.76 0.45
C PRO A 173 9.00 16.96 1.29
N ALA A 174 9.87 17.35 2.22
CA ALA A 174 9.75 18.60 2.97
C ALA A 174 10.39 19.72 2.14
N GLY A 175 9.59 20.58 1.53
CA GLY A 175 10.10 21.73 0.79
C GLY A 175 8.99 22.61 0.24
N TYR A 176 9.20 23.93 0.30
CA TYR A 176 8.32 24.91 -0.31
C TYR A 176 8.68 25.08 -1.79
N ASP A 177 8.14 24.18 -2.62
CA ASP A 177 8.17 24.30 -4.07
C ASP A 177 6.72 24.33 -4.57
N PRO A 178 6.30 25.36 -5.34
CA PRO A 178 4.95 25.42 -5.92
C PRO A 178 4.58 24.19 -6.75
N GLY A 179 5.56 23.50 -7.35
CA GLY A 179 5.40 22.21 -8.02
C GLY A 179 5.13 21.04 -7.07
N VAL A 180 5.51 21.15 -5.80
CA VAL A 180 5.35 20.11 -4.75
C VAL A 180 3.93 20.06 -4.22
N ARG A 181 3.11 21.09 -4.33
CA ARG A 181 1.70 21.08 -3.92
C ARG A 181 0.92 19.91 -4.53
N ARG A 182 1.31 19.44 -5.73
CA ARG A 182 0.69 18.27 -6.38
C ARG A 182 1.10 16.94 -5.77
N ARG A 183 2.21 16.87 -5.00
CA ARG A 183 2.72 15.62 -4.44
C ARG A 183 2.07 15.26 -3.09
N HIS A 184 1.62 16.24 -2.32
CA HIS A 184 0.97 15.99 -1.03
C HIS A 184 -0.50 15.56 -1.16
N HIS A 185 -1.15 15.88 -2.25
CA HIS A 185 -2.56 15.57 -2.48
C HIS A 185 -2.84 14.05 -2.48
N PRO A 186 -2.12 13.22 -3.23
CA PRO A 186 -2.34 11.77 -3.25
C PRO A 186 -2.12 11.10 -1.89
N TRP A 187 -1.16 11.56 -1.09
CA TRP A 187 -0.90 11.02 0.24
C TRP A 187 -2.04 11.31 1.22
N ARG A 188 -2.62 12.50 1.13
CA ARG A 188 -3.78 12.87 1.96
C ARG A 188 -4.99 12.01 1.62
N GLU A 189 -5.25 11.79 0.36
CA GLU A 189 -6.34 10.93 -0.11
C GLU A 189 -6.15 9.48 0.35
N LEU A 190 -4.94 8.98 0.25
CA LEU A 190 -4.59 7.65 0.70
C LEU A 190 -4.76 7.49 2.22
N LEU A 191 -4.29 8.47 2.99
CA LEU A 191 -4.47 8.51 4.44
C LEU A 191 -5.97 8.48 4.80
N PHE A 192 -6.76 9.32 4.15
CA PHE A 192 -8.20 9.35 4.33
C PHE A 192 -8.84 8.00 3.99
N ALA A 193 -8.48 7.40 2.86
CA ALA A 193 -9.02 6.11 2.43
C ALA A 193 -8.73 4.99 3.45
N TYR A 194 -7.52 4.94 4.01
CA TYR A 194 -7.19 3.95 5.04
C TYR A 194 -7.89 4.20 6.37
N CYS A 195 -8.04 5.46 6.79
CA CYS A 195 -8.77 5.80 8.01
C CYS A 195 -10.26 5.47 7.87
N GLU A 196 -10.82 5.66 6.67
CA GLU A 196 -12.23 5.42 6.38
C GLU A 196 -12.56 3.94 6.17
N ALA A 197 -11.59 3.14 5.72
CA ALA A 197 -11.79 1.72 5.41
C ALA A 197 -12.18 0.92 6.66
N THR A 198 -13.31 0.20 6.58
CA THR A 198 -13.86 -0.64 7.65
C THR A 198 -13.49 -2.12 7.50
N VAL A 199 -12.87 -2.49 6.38
CA VAL A 199 -12.44 -3.85 6.06
C VAL A 199 -11.23 -4.28 6.89
N PRO A 200 -10.93 -5.60 6.98
CA PRO A 200 -9.67 -6.07 7.55
C PRO A 200 -8.45 -5.45 6.85
N LYS A 201 -7.51 -4.95 7.64
CA LYS A 201 -6.28 -4.31 7.17
C LYS A 201 -5.07 -5.02 7.73
N VAL A 202 -4.30 -5.66 6.86
CA VAL A 202 -3.05 -6.33 7.22
C VAL A 202 -1.91 -5.67 6.45
N THR A 203 -0.88 -5.24 7.16
CA THR A 203 0.28 -4.56 6.59
C THR A 203 1.52 -5.39 6.86
N VAL A 204 2.39 -5.51 5.87
CA VAL A 204 3.71 -6.13 6.01
C VAL A 204 4.77 -5.14 5.55
N THR A 205 5.63 -4.72 6.47
CA THR A 205 6.75 -3.84 6.18
C THR A 205 7.95 -4.68 5.78
N LEU A 206 8.43 -4.50 4.56
CA LEU A 206 9.52 -5.31 3.99
C LEU A 206 10.89 -4.68 4.22
N ARG A 207 10.99 -3.35 4.07
CA ARG A 207 12.23 -2.59 4.16
C ARG A 207 11.96 -1.21 4.79
N LYS A 208 12.34 -0.12 4.18
CA LYS A 208 12.22 1.24 4.73
C LYS A 208 10.77 1.67 4.96
N ALA A 209 10.46 2.15 6.14
CA ALA A 209 9.15 2.68 6.54
C ALA A 209 9.35 3.85 7.51
N TYR A 210 9.51 5.06 6.97
CA TYR A 210 9.88 6.24 7.75
C TYR A 210 8.76 7.26 7.87
N GLY A 211 8.59 7.80 9.08
CA GLY A 211 7.78 8.97 9.37
C GLY A 211 6.34 8.90 8.85
N GLY A 212 5.93 9.94 8.14
CA GLY A 212 4.57 10.06 7.59
C GLY A 212 4.21 8.96 6.60
N ALA A 213 5.18 8.44 5.86
CA ALA A 213 4.95 7.36 4.92
C ALA A 213 4.59 6.04 5.65
N TYR A 214 5.28 5.70 6.74
CA TYR A 214 4.88 4.59 7.61
C TYR A 214 3.45 4.77 8.13
N ILE A 215 3.11 5.97 8.60
CA ILE A 215 1.78 6.25 9.15
C ILE A 215 0.68 6.05 8.10
N VAL A 216 0.83 6.68 6.92
CA VAL A 216 -0.17 6.66 5.85
C VAL A 216 -0.46 5.25 5.35
N MET A 217 0.53 4.36 5.36
CA MET A 217 0.43 3.01 4.83
C MET A 217 -0.26 2.00 5.78
N SER A 218 -1.33 2.43 6.42
CA SER A 218 -2.15 1.60 7.32
C SER A 218 -1.40 1.09 8.55
N SER A 219 -0.64 1.98 9.19
CA SER A 219 0.02 1.68 10.45
C SER A 219 -0.97 1.50 11.61
N LYS A 220 -0.47 1.05 12.77
CA LYS A 220 -1.25 1.02 14.02
C LYS A 220 -1.82 2.38 14.40
N HIS A 221 -1.12 3.47 14.09
CA HIS A 221 -1.53 4.84 14.38
C HIS A 221 -2.86 5.25 13.73
N ILE A 222 -3.19 4.65 12.58
CA ILE A 222 -4.43 4.91 11.83
C ILE A 222 -5.35 3.70 11.80
N ARG A 223 -5.34 2.90 12.87
CA ARG A 223 -6.23 1.75 13.04
C ARG A 223 -5.96 0.60 12.05
N GLY A 224 -4.70 0.37 11.66
CA GLY A 224 -4.27 -0.87 11.04
C GLY A 224 -4.52 -2.04 11.97
N ASP A 225 -5.17 -3.12 11.52
CA ASP A 225 -5.57 -4.22 12.41
C ASP A 225 -4.35 -5.07 12.80
N ILE A 226 -3.58 -5.53 11.82
CA ILE A 226 -2.39 -6.35 12.03
C ILE A 226 -1.26 -5.80 11.17
N ASN A 227 -0.12 -5.55 11.81
CA ASN A 227 1.07 -5.02 11.18
C ASN A 227 2.24 -5.97 11.46
N TYR A 228 2.75 -6.57 10.40
CA TYR A 228 3.96 -7.39 10.42
C TYR A 228 5.14 -6.64 9.86
N ALA A 229 6.34 -7.08 10.20
CA ALA A 229 7.57 -6.63 9.55
C ALA A 229 8.47 -7.81 9.24
N TRP A 230 9.29 -7.68 8.20
CA TRP A 230 10.40 -8.58 7.96
C TRP A 230 11.62 -8.15 8.80
N PRO A 231 12.60 -9.03 9.02
CA PRO A 231 13.82 -8.66 9.73
C PRO A 231 14.62 -7.53 9.05
N THR A 232 14.45 -7.38 7.72
CA THR A 232 15.05 -6.32 6.90
C THR A 232 14.33 -4.97 7.00
N ALA A 233 13.24 -4.89 7.78
CA ALA A 233 12.45 -3.66 7.90
C ALA A 233 13.18 -2.61 8.73
N GLU A 234 13.13 -1.38 8.25
CA GLU A 234 13.65 -0.19 8.93
C GLU A 234 12.47 0.72 9.28
N ILE A 235 12.06 0.72 10.55
CA ILE A 235 10.90 1.50 11.01
C ILE A 235 11.40 2.60 11.95
N ALA A 236 11.35 3.86 11.49
CA ALA A 236 11.85 5.00 12.25
C ALA A 236 11.10 6.29 11.88
N VAL A 237 11.39 7.38 12.60
CA VAL A 237 10.85 8.70 12.27
C VAL A 237 11.43 9.22 10.96
N MET A 238 12.74 8.99 10.73
CA MET A 238 13.47 9.36 9.52
C MET A 238 14.66 8.41 9.30
N GLY A 239 15.26 8.45 8.13
CA GLY A 239 16.49 7.70 7.85
C GLY A 239 17.68 8.23 8.66
N ALA A 240 18.69 7.37 8.89
CA ALA A 240 19.83 7.69 9.75
C ALA A 240 20.59 8.95 9.30
N SER A 241 20.85 9.12 8.01
CA SER A 241 21.56 10.31 7.49
C SER A 241 20.83 11.62 7.82
N GLY A 242 19.52 11.66 7.61
CA GLY A 242 18.70 12.82 7.97
C GLY A 242 18.65 13.05 9.48
N ALA A 243 18.60 11.98 10.28
CA ALA A 243 18.64 12.08 11.73
C ALA A 243 19.97 12.66 12.25
N VAL A 244 21.09 12.21 11.71
CA VAL A 244 22.41 12.73 12.05
C VAL A 244 22.54 14.21 11.67
N GLU A 245 22.06 14.60 10.50
CA GLU A 245 22.05 16.02 10.08
C GLU A 245 21.26 16.91 11.04
N VAL A 246 20.09 16.43 11.48
CA VAL A 246 19.22 17.20 12.39
C VAL A 246 19.77 17.23 13.82
N LEU A 247 20.26 16.10 14.34
CA LEU A 247 20.69 15.98 15.73
C LEU A 247 22.12 16.49 15.97
N TYR A 248 23.02 16.23 15.02
CA TYR A 248 24.47 16.47 15.16
C TYR A 248 25.02 17.45 14.12
N GLY A 249 24.15 18.16 13.37
CA GLY A 249 24.60 19.04 12.28
C GLY A 249 25.60 20.11 12.71
N LYS A 250 25.47 20.65 13.94
CA LYS A 250 26.42 21.62 14.49
C LYS A 250 27.77 21.00 14.80
N GLU A 251 27.78 19.80 15.36
CA GLU A 251 29.01 19.05 15.69
C GLU A 251 29.73 18.62 14.42
N VAL A 252 28.98 18.12 13.44
CA VAL A 252 29.49 17.76 12.10
C VAL A 252 30.09 18.97 11.37
N ALA A 253 29.49 20.16 11.53
CA ALA A 253 30.01 21.40 10.93
C ALA A 253 31.29 21.91 11.61
N ALA A 254 31.51 21.58 12.88
CA ALA A 254 32.71 21.98 13.64
C ALA A 254 33.94 21.11 13.33
N ILE A 255 33.77 19.97 12.69
CA ILE A 255 34.87 19.08 12.30
C ILE A 255 35.48 19.58 10.99
N GLU A 256 36.78 19.99 11.06
CA GLU A 256 37.50 20.53 9.90
C GLU A 256 38.00 19.43 8.95
N SER A 257 38.41 18.27 9.51
CA SER A 257 38.95 17.16 8.72
C SER A 257 37.81 16.41 7.99
N PRO A 258 37.83 16.29 6.65
CA PRO A 258 36.84 15.53 5.91
C PRO A 258 36.77 14.03 6.32
N GLU A 259 37.91 13.45 6.69
CA GLU A 259 38.00 12.05 7.09
C GLU A 259 37.39 11.81 8.48
N GLU A 260 37.68 12.68 9.44
CA GLU A 260 37.07 12.63 10.77
C GLU A 260 35.57 12.89 10.72
N LYS A 261 35.14 13.83 9.86
CA LYS A 261 33.75 14.12 9.62
C LYS A 261 33.00 12.90 9.08
N ALA A 262 33.56 12.24 8.06
CA ALA A 262 32.96 11.03 7.50
C ALA A 262 32.86 9.90 8.52
N ARG A 263 33.92 9.73 9.36
CA ARG A 263 33.94 8.71 10.42
C ARG A 263 32.93 9.00 11.51
N PHE A 264 32.82 10.25 11.96
CA PHE A 264 31.81 10.68 12.94
C PHE A 264 30.39 10.47 12.44
N VAL A 265 30.10 10.88 11.20
CA VAL A 265 28.77 10.68 10.58
C VAL A 265 28.44 9.18 10.51
N ALA A 266 29.35 8.36 10.02
CA ALA A 266 29.13 6.91 9.92
C ALA A 266 28.90 6.24 11.28
N GLU A 267 29.63 6.67 12.32
CA GLU A 267 29.43 6.20 13.70
C GLU A 267 28.03 6.55 14.22
N LYS A 268 27.60 7.81 14.04
CA LYS A 268 26.29 8.26 14.50
C LYS A 268 25.12 7.68 13.68
N GLU A 269 25.31 7.45 12.39
CA GLU A 269 24.34 6.71 11.58
C GLU A 269 24.18 5.26 12.06
N LYS A 270 25.27 4.61 12.39
CA LYS A 270 25.26 3.25 12.94
C LYS A 270 24.55 3.21 14.29
N GLU A 271 24.90 4.11 15.22
CA GLU A 271 24.23 4.22 16.53
C GLU A 271 22.72 4.42 16.38
N TYR A 272 22.33 5.28 15.42
CA TYR A 272 20.91 5.56 15.16
C TYR A 272 20.19 4.33 14.60
N ASN A 273 20.81 3.63 13.64
CA ASN A 273 20.23 2.43 13.05
C ASN A 273 20.07 1.31 14.10
N ASP A 274 21.07 1.07 14.91
CA ASP A 274 21.03 0.05 15.96
C ASP A 274 19.95 0.35 17.00
N LYS A 275 19.72 1.63 17.30
CA LYS A 275 18.78 2.06 18.33
C LYS A 275 17.35 2.23 17.82
N PHE A 276 17.14 2.72 16.60
CA PHE A 276 15.83 3.14 16.12
C PHE A 276 15.37 2.43 14.83
N SER A 277 16.25 2.19 13.87
CA SER A 277 15.87 1.72 12.54
C SER A 277 15.78 0.19 12.45
N ASN A 278 15.19 -0.47 13.45
CA ASN A 278 15.04 -1.92 13.40
C ASN A 278 13.62 -2.35 13.81
N PRO A 279 13.11 -3.45 13.25
CA PRO A 279 11.74 -3.88 13.48
C PRO A 279 11.52 -4.41 14.91
N TYR A 280 12.55 -4.91 15.58
CA TYR A 280 12.44 -5.47 16.93
C TYR A 280 12.14 -4.38 17.96
N ASN A 281 12.75 -3.21 17.82
CA ASN A 281 12.43 -2.06 18.66
C ASN A 281 11.01 -1.54 18.36
N ALA A 282 10.59 -1.50 17.10
CA ALA A 282 9.23 -1.15 16.74
C ALA A 282 8.21 -2.12 17.36
N ALA A 283 8.50 -3.43 17.36
CA ALA A 283 7.69 -4.45 18.02
C ALA A 283 7.64 -4.25 19.53
N ARG A 284 8.78 -3.98 20.17
CA ARG A 284 8.85 -3.72 21.63
C ARG A 284 7.95 -2.58 22.09
N TYR A 285 7.79 -1.55 21.26
CA TYR A 285 6.91 -0.42 21.54
C TYR A 285 5.48 -0.59 21.02
N GLY A 286 5.15 -1.74 20.44
CA GLY A 286 3.80 -2.03 19.96
C GLY A 286 3.41 -1.33 18.64
N TYR A 287 4.40 -0.82 17.89
CA TYR A 287 4.15 -0.24 16.57
C TYR A 287 3.84 -1.30 15.51
N ILE A 288 4.32 -2.51 15.71
CA ILE A 288 3.99 -3.70 14.91
C ILE A 288 3.63 -4.86 15.83
N ASP A 289 2.90 -5.84 15.30
CA ASP A 289 2.45 -7.00 16.08
C ASP A 289 3.48 -8.11 16.14
N ASP A 290 4.25 -8.31 15.05
CA ASP A 290 5.24 -9.38 15.00
C ASP A 290 6.30 -9.12 13.92
N VAL A 291 7.50 -9.66 14.12
CA VAL A 291 8.56 -9.76 13.11
C VAL A 291 8.54 -11.19 12.57
N ILE A 292 8.22 -11.32 11.28
CA ILE A 292 7.98 -12.61 10.64
C ILE A 292 9.09 -12.99 9.65
N GLU A 293 9.38 -14.26 9.52
CA GLU A 293 10.23 -14.76 8.44
C GLU A 293 9.60 -14.46 7.08
N PRO A 294 10.35 -13.95 6.10
CA PRO A 294 9.81 -13.61 4.79
C PRO A 294 9.05 -14.76 4.11
N ARG A 295 9.60 -15.97 4.14
CA ARG A 295 8.95 -17.16 3.55
C ARG A 295 7.60 -17.51 4.16
N ASN A 296 7.32 -17.08 5.40
CA ASN A 296 6.06 -17.35 6.11
C ASN A 296 4.98 -16.30 5.82
N THR A 297 5.27 -15.26 5.05
CA THR A 297 4.41 -14.10 4.85
C THR A 297 3.00 -14.49 4.38
N ARG A 298 2.89 -15.39 3.40
CA ARG A 298 1.60 -15.89 2.90
C ARG A 298 0.75 -16.49 4.04
N PHE A 299 1.32 -17.42 4.78
CA PHE A 299 0.64 -18.10 5.89
C PHE A 299 0.17 -17.08 6.94
N ARG A 300 1.04 -16.17 7.34
CA ARG A 300 0.75 -15.13 8.34
C ARG A 300 -0.38 -14.21 7.92
N ILE A 301 -0.39 -13.76 6.66
CA ILE A 301 -1.45 -12.92 6.11
C ILE A 301 -2.79 -13.66 6.08
N ILE A 302 -2.82 -14.91 5.60
CA ILE A 302 -4.05 -15.69 5.55
C ILE A 302 -4.62 -15.90 6.94
N ARG A 303 -3.78 -16.23 7.93
CA ARG A 303 -4.21 -16.38 9.33
C ARG A 303 -4.72 -15.08 9.93
N ALA A 304 -4.05 -13.97 9.67
CA ALA A 304 -4.50 -12.64 10.06
C ALA A 304 -5.89 -12.32 9.50
N LEU A 305 -6.10 -12.54 8.20
CA LEU A 305 -7.39 -12.32 7.56
C LEU A 305 -8.48 -13.26 8.11
N GLN A 306 -8.14 -14.51 8.43
CA GLN A 306 -9.06 -15.44 9.08
C GLN A 306 -9.48 -14.99 10.47
N SER A 307 -8.54 -14.50 11.28
CA SER A 307 -8.83 -13.96 12.61
C SER A 307 -9.72 -12.70 12.56
N LEU A 308 -9.57 -11.91 11.51
CA LEU A 308 -10.34 -10.69 11.27
C LEU A 308 -11.66 -10.92 10.51
N ALA A 309 -12.03 -12.17 10.20
CA ALA A 309 -13.21 -12.47 9.40
C ALA A 309 -14.53 -11.97 10.01
N THR A 310 -14.57 -11.83 11.33
CA THR A 310 -15.73 -11.33 12.08
C THR A 310 -15.67 -9.83 12.36
N LYS A 311 -14.65 -9.13 11.86
CA LYS A 311 -14.51 -7.70 12.06
C LYS A 311 -15.78 -6.97 11.61
N ARG A 312 -16.32 -6.14 12.48
CA ARG A 312 -17.44 -5.23 12.21
C ARG A 312 -17.05 -3.86 12.76
N LEU A 313 -16.77 -2.95 11.88
CA LEU A 313 -16.40 -1.58 12.21
C LEU A 313 -17.41 -0.63 11.58
N GLN A 314 -17.91 0.30 12.37
CA GLN A 314 -18.81 1.34 11.91
C GLN A 314 -18.15 2.69 12.17
N ASN A 315 -18.02 3.51 11.13
CA ASN A 315 -17.55 4.87 11.28
C ASN A 315 -18.70 5.80 11.70
N PRO A 316 -18.40 6.95 12.32
CA PRO A 316 -19.41 7.97 12.58
C PRO A 316 -20.17 8.36 11.31
N ALA A 317 -21.46 8.60 11.45
CA ALA A 317 -22.28 9.06 10.33
C ALA A 317 -21.79 10.43 9.85
N LYS A 318 -21.66 10.57 8.53
CA LYS A 318 -21.26 11.83 7.90
C LYS A 318 -22.10 12.10 6.65
N LYS A 319 -22.23 13.36 6.31
CA LYS A 319 -23.06 13.80 5.19
C LYS A 319 -22.48 13.39 3.84
N HIS A 320 -21.18 13.47 3.70
CA HIS A 320 -20.45 13.15 2.47
C HIS A 320 -19.01 12.73 2.79
N SER A 321 -18.33 12.15 1.81
CA SER A 321 -16.92 11.79 1.90
C SER A 321 -15.99 12.99 1.62
N ASN A 322 -14.69 12.78 1.72
CA ASN A 322 -13.69 13.76 1.29
C ASN A 322 -13.63 13.81 -0.23
N ILE A 323 -13.91 14.96 -0.80
CA ILE A 323 -13.89 15.20 -2.26
C ILE A 323 -13.05 16.45 -2.56
N PRO A 324 -12.37 16.51 -3.73
CA PRO A 324 -12.20 15.42 -4.69
C PRO A 324 -11.35 14.28 -4.12
N LEU A 325 -11.59 13.09 -4.60
CA LEU A 325 -10.84 11.86 -4.27
C LEU A 325 -9.84 11.57 -5.35
#